data_06458e9e8d49d3a3b412e5fd32f49610
#
_entry.id   06458e9e8d49d3a3b412e5fd32f49610
#
_cell.length_a   1.000
_cell.length_b   1.000
_cell.length_c   1.000
_cell.angle_alpha   90.00
_cell.angle_beta   90.00
_cell.angle_gamma   90.00
#
_symmetry.space_group_name_H-M   'P 1'
#
loop_
_entity.id
_entity.type
_entity.pdbx_description
1 polymer ?
#
loop_
_entity_poly.entity_id
_entity_poly.type
_entity_poly.pdbx_seq_one_letter_code
_entity_poly.pdbx_strand_id
1 'polypeptide(L)'
;MPNYTTSYSTKNKPRHRKNTDGRLSRARKPPRRKNAQYLRRTQGFGGRRRSGHGYGGNDRRPYALIVVGCAFLLFVASIVWYANRSVEITLNGEAAKIRINSTIERIMSEKELETRPGNLLAVDDSVLEKGGGTACTVKLDGKAVDADRLGEVELVGGEDLVIGDGENVYEEHEVEATSIEPTLTIDGSGPLRFVQTWGVPGRSEVWTGKKTGIVADKGVVKDVVNAEVTCTTVTPDVKGKKYVALTFDEGPSSRTSDILDILKEKGAEATFFVSGDKVASASAAVKAIAESGNELGTNAYSDVNLGSLSAADLRSQLGDSFKAVERAGAGEVSLVRPPFGEFSEQNWADAMDLVSAVVSWNVDSGDWLLPGASAVADTVVGSVSNGSIVLLTDNDATSAQTVEALPQIIDRLQAEGYELVTLSDLIATDDDLKDLVDLSAVKMPEKASLPVVSEATETE
;
A
#
# COMPACT_ATOMS: atom_id res chain seq x y z
N MET A 1 -15.05 23.70 17.88
CA MET A 1 -15.05 22.28 17.46
C MET A 1 -16.43 21.98 16.90
N PRO A 2 -16.62 21.66 15.65
CA PRO A 2 -17.90 21.25 15.11
C PRO A 2 -18.08 19.73 15.26
N ASN A 3 -19.12 19.33 15.98
CA ASN A 3 -19.56 17.94 16.09
C ASN A 3 -20.19 17.51 14.76
N TYR A 4 -19.67 16.45 14.16
CA TYR A 4 -20.29 15.79 13.01
C TYR A 4 -20.94 14.50 13.47
N THR A 5 -22.27 14.48 13.44
CA THR A 5 -23.09 13.27 13.58
C THR A 5 -23.26 12.63 12.21
N THR A 6 -22.66 11.48 11.96
CA THR A 6 -22.88 10.72 10.73
C THR A 6 -23.85 9.59 10.97
N SER A 7 -25.09 9.74 10.48
CA SER A 7 -26.06 8.66 10.39
C SER A 7 -25.84 7.87 9.09
N TYR A 8 -25.55 6.56 9.18
CA TYR A 8 -25.52 5.68 8.03
C TYR A 8 -26.94 5.20 7.66
N SER A 9 -27.43 5.67 6.53
CA SER A 9 -28.62 5.15 5.88
C SER A 9 -28.23 4.25 4.71
N THR A 10 -28.52 2.96 4.82
CA THR A 10 -28.39 2.00 3.72
C THR A 10 -29.58 2.14 2.76
N LYS A 11 -29.41 2.76 1.63
CA LYS A 11 -30.13 2.51 0.37
C LYS A 11 -29.58 3.40 -0.75
N ASN A 12 -28.80 2.85 -1.65
CA ASN A 12 -28.67 3.40 -2.99
C ASN A 12 -28.57 2.29 -4.03
N LYS A 13 -29.65 2.15 -4.81
CA LYS A 13 -29.66 1.42 -6.08
C LYS A 13 -28.96 2.26 -7.15
N PRO A 14 -28.15 1.69 -8.03
CA PRO A 14 -27.55 2.46 -9.13
C PRO A 14 -28.58 2.73 -10.24
N ARG A 15 -28.69 4.00 -10.62
CA ARG A 15 -29.41 4.45 -11.82
C ARG A 15 -28.51 4.28 -13.05
N HIS A 16 -29.02 3.58 -14.04
CA HIS A 16 -28.50 3.54 -15.40
C HIS A 16 -28.38 4.96 -16.00
N ARG A 17 -27.22 5.32 -16.50
CA ARG A 17 -27.03 6.39 -17.47
C ARG A 17 -26.62 5.77 -18.81
N LYS A 18 -27.49 5.94 -19.80
CA LYS A 18 -27.17 5.72 -21.22
C LYS A 18 -26.19 6.79 -21.66
N ASN A 19 -25.15 6.40 -22.35
CA ASN A 19 -24.48 7.28 -23.30
C ASN A 19 -24.18 6.49 -24.58
N THR A 20 -24.61 7.09 -25.65
CA THR A 20 -24.50 6.71 -27.05
C THR A 20 -23.12 7.11 -27.61
N ASP A 21 -22.75 6.41 -28.69
CA ASP A 21 -21.70 6.65 -29.69
C ASP A 21 -20.32 6.01 -29.38
N GLY A 22 -19.91 5.01 -30.12
CA GLY A 22 -19.75 4.85 -31.53
C GLY A 22 -18.33 4.41 -31.82
N ARG A 23 -18.11 3.17 -32.16
CA ARG A 23 -17.29 2.64 -33.25
C ARG A 23 -16.79 1.21 -33.02
N LEU A 24 -17.06 0.44 -34.02
CA LEU A 24 -16.78 -0.97 -34.23
C LEU A 24 -15.31 -1.34 -34.15
N SER A 25 -14.99 -2.46 -33.47
CA SER A 25 -13.96 -3.36 -33.92
C SER A 25 -14.39 -4.81 -33.70
N ARG A 26 -14.31 -5.59 -34.79
CA ARG A 26 -14.74 -6.98 -34.92
C ARG A 26 -13.80 -7.90 -34.12
N ALA A 27 -14.35 -8.72 -33.23
CA ALA A 27 -13.68 -9.93 -32.76
C ALA A 27 -14.41 -11.16 -33.33
N ARG A 28 -13.63 -12.05 -33.96
CA ARG A 28 -14.05 -13.25 -34.66
C ARG A 28 -14.55 -14.32 -33.68
N LYS A 29 -15.70 -14.93 -34.01
CA LYS A 29 -16.21 -16.17 -33.42
C LYS A 29 -15.51 -17.39 -34.06
N PRO A 30 -15.23 -18.45 -33.29
CA PRO A 30 -14.79 -19.75 -33.86
C PRO A 30 -15.98 -20.55 -34.43
N PRO A 31 -15.72 -21.46 -35.40
CA PRO A 31 -16.78 -22.08 -36.19
C PRO A 31 -17.41 -23.30 -35.50
N ARG A 32 -18.73 -23.37 -35.59
CA ARG A 32 -19.55 -24.55 -35.28
C ARG A 32 -19.31 -25.62 -36.32
N ARG A 33 -18.93 -26.83 -35.89
CA ARG A 33 -18.98 -28.05 -36.73
C ARG A 33 -20.42 -28.51 -36.84
N LYS A 34 -20.90 -28.57 -38.08
CA LYS A 34 -22.11 -29.27 -38.49
C LYS A 34 -21.76 -30.71 -38.80
N ASN A 35 -22.42 -31.68 -38.18
CA ASN A 35 -22.41 -33.04 -38.68
C ASN A 35 -23.59 -33.19 -39.62
N ALA A 36 -23.31 -33.52 -40.84
CA ALA A 36 -24.26 -33.80 -41.89
C ALA A 36 -24.71 -35.26 -41.81
N GLN A 37 -26.03 -35.42 -41.90
CA GLN A 37 -26.67 -36.68 -42.16
C GLN A 37 -26.38 -37.14 -43.60
N TYR A 38 -26.05 -38.40 -43.77
CA TYR A 38 -26.16 -39.07 -45.07
C TYR A 38 -27.19 -40.17 -45.01
N LEU A 39 -28.34 -39.88 -45.60
CA LEU A 39 -29.27 -40.86 -46.12
C LEU A 39 -28.72 -41.43 -47.44
N ARG A 40 -28.63 -42.73 -47.52
CA ARG A 40 -28.61 -43.39 -48.81
C ARG A 40 -29.58 -44.57 -48.82
N ARG A 41 -30.57 -44.40 -49.63
CA ARG A 41 -31.57 -45.31 -50.09
C ARG A 41 -30.92 -46.20 -51.16
N THR A 42 -31.08 -47.49 -51.07
CA THR A 42 -31.03 -48.34 -52.26
C THR A 42 -32.12 -49.37 -52.21
N GLN A 43 -32.85 -49.36 -53.26
CA GLN A 43 -33.91 -50.33 -53.65
C GLN A 43 -33.32 -51.64 -54.11
N GLY A 44 -34.04 -52.75 -53.83
CA GLY A 44 -34.51 -53.49 -54.95
C GLY A 44 -34.27 -54.99 -54.96
N PHE A 45 -35.39 -55.65 -55.26
CA PHE A 45 -35.54 -57.02 -55.83
C PHE A 45 -35.28 -58.20 -54.88
N GLY A 46 -36.24 -59.02 -54.53
CA GLY A 46 -37.15 -59.77 -55.43
C GLY A 46 -36.79 -61.24 -55.34
N GLY A 47 -37.72 -62.06 -54.84
CA GLY A 47 -37.72 -63.42 -55.34
C GLY A 47 -37.81 -64.58 -54.33
N ARG A 48 -38.99 -65.13 -54.23
CA ARG A 48 -39.37 -66.57 -54.15
C ARG A 48 -39.18 -67.36 -52.85
N ARG A 49 -40.33 -67.68 -52.32
CA ARG A 49 -40.80 -68.91 -51.66
C ARG A 49 -39.84 -70.11 -51.61
N ARG A 50 -39.70 -70.70 -50.43
CA ARG A 50 -39.98 -72.13 -50.23
C ARG A 50 -40.18 -72.44 -48.72
N SER A 51 -41.18 -73.23 -48.46
CA SER A 51 -41.61 -73.81 -47.22
C SER A 51 -40.57 -74.78 -46.66
N GLY A 52 -40.46 -74.78 -45.32
CA GLY A 52 -39.74 -75.84 -44.61
C GLY A 52 -40.06 -75.76 -43.11
N HIS A 53 -40.79 -76.72 -42.64
CA HIS A 53 -41.09 -77.00 -41.21
C HIS A 53 -39.80 -77.14 -40.40
N GLY A 54 -39.78 -76.62 -39.18
CA GLY A 54 -38.76 -76.94 -38.21
C GLY A 54 -39.10 -76.35 -36.87
N TYR A 55 -39.52 -77.11 -35.94
CA TYR A 55 -39.68 -76.88 -34.52
C TYR A 55 -38.43 -76.35 -33.86
N GLY A 56 -38.56 -75.38 -32.95
CA GLY A 56 -37.48 -74.97 -32.05
C GLY A 56 -37.83 -73.65 -31.36
N GLY A 57 -38.72 -73.70 -30.38
CA GLY A 57 -38.92 -72.56 -29.48
C GLY A 57 -37.69 -72.30 -28.66
N ASN A 58 -37.15 -71.12 -28.74
CA ASN A 58 -36.16 -70.62 -27.80
C ASN A 58 -36.70 -69.31 -27.21
N ASP A 59 -37.45 -69.46 -26.13
CA ASP A 59 -37.89 -68.38 -25.27
C ASP A 59 -36.70 -67.70 -24.58
N ARG A 60 -36.01 -66.81 -25.30
CA ARG A 60 -34.95 -65.95 -24.72
C ARG A 60 -35.51 -64.63 -24.18
N ARG A 61 -36.80 -64.41 -24.24
CA ARG A 61 -37.43 -63.16 -23.80
C ARG A 61 -37.45 -62.92 -22.28
N PRO A 62 -37.59 -63.89 -21.37
CA PRO A 62 -37.59 -63.63 -19.94
C PRO A 62 -36.21 -63.23 -19.42
N TYR A 63 -35.09 -63.75 -19.98
CA TYR A 63 -33.75 -63.45 -19.49
C TYR A 63 -33.32 -62.01 -19.79
N ALA A 64 -33.70 -61.44 -20.91
CA ALA A 64 -33.38 -60.06 -21.26
C ALA A 64 -34.06 -59.05 -20.30
N LEU A 65 -35.31 -59.34 -19.92
CA LEU A 65 -36.04 -58.49 -18.96
C LEU A 65 -35.46 -58.65 -17.53
N ILE A 66 -34.99 -59.84 -17.16
CA ILE A 66 -34.34 -60.08 -15.88
C ILE A 66 -32.96 -59.38 -15.84
N VAL A 67 -32.17 -59.42 -16.90
CA VAL A 67 -30.87 -58.70 -17.00
C VAL A 67 -31.07 -57.18 -16.95
N VAL A 68 -32.03 -56.63 -17.65
CA VAL A 68 -32.36 -55.21 -17.59
C VAL A 68 -32.85 -54.80 -16.19
N GLY A 69 -33.71 -55.65 -15.58
CA GLY A 69 -34.15 -55.46 -14.19
C GLY A 69 -33.02 -55.45 -13.19
N CYS A 70 -32.09 -56.40 -13.29
CA CYS A 70 -30.90 -56.47 -12.45
C CYS A 70 -29.97 -55.30 -12.66
N ALA A 71 -29.76 -54.87 -13.92
CA ALA A 71 -28.94 -53.70 -14.24
C ALA A 71 -29.56 -52.40 -13.67
N PHE A 72 -30.87 -52.29 -13.76
CA PHE A 72 -31.59 -51.15 -13.16
C PHE A 72 -31.49 -51.14 -11.63
N LEU A 73 -31.65 -52.30 -10.98
CA LEU A 73 -31.49 -52.43 -9.54
C LEU A 73 -30.07 -52.13 -9.09
N LEU A 74 -29.05 -52.59 -9.83
CA LEU A 74 -27.63 -52.23 -9.56
C LEU A 74 -27.38 -50.77 -9.75
N PHE A 75 -27.96 -50.15 -10.76
CA PHE A 75 -27.87 -48.70 -10.99
C PHE A 75 -28.54 -47.92 -9.84
N VAL A 76 -29.75 -48.30 -9.43
CA VAL A 76 -30.40 -47.68 -8.27
C VAL A 76 -29.61 -47.92 -7.00
N ALA A 77 -29.09 -49.12 -6.78
CA ALA A 77 -28.25 -49.45 -5.64
C ALA A 77 -26.95 -48.63 -5.64
N SER A 78 -26.33 -48.41 -6.79
CA SER A 78 -25.14 -47.57 -6.92
C SER A 78 -25.41 -46.10 -6.61
N ILE A 79 -26.56 -45.58 -7.05
CA ILE A 79 -27.01 -44.22 -6.70
C ILE A 79 -27.24 -44.13 -5.18
N VAL A 80 -27.96 -45.06 -4.60
CA VAL A 80 -28.22 -45.09 -3.15
C VAL A 80 -26.93 -45.24 -2.36
N TRP A 81 -26.01 -46.07 -2.83
CA TRP A 81 -24.68 -46.23 -2.19
C TRP A 81 -23.87 -44.93 -2.30
N TYR A 82 -23.84 -44.30 -3.48
CA TYR A 82 -23.14 -43.03 -3.70
C TYR A 82 -23.72 -41.92 -2.84
N ALA A 83 -25.04 -41.80 -2.79
CA ALA A 83 -25.76 -40.81 -1.98
C ALA A 83 -25.63 -41.01 -0.47
N ASN A 84 -25.29 -42.23 -0.01
CA ASN A 84 -25.16 -42.58 1.41
C ASN A 84 -23.71 -42.81 1.86
N ARG A 85 -22.71 -42.55 0.99
CA ARG A 85 -21.31 -42.78 1.37
C ARG A 85 -20.92 -41.82 2.50
N SER A 86 -20.08 -42.34 3.39
CA SER A 86 -19.46 -41.50 4.43
C SER A 86 -18.24 -40.81 3.90
N VAL A 87 -18.04 -39.56 4.30
CA VAL A 87 -16.85 -38.76 4.07
C VAL A 87 -16.27 -38.31 5.42
N GLU A 88 -15.00 -37.98 5.44
CA GLU A 88 -14.30 -37.55 6.65
C GLU A 88 -14.12 -36.01 6.56
N ILE A 89 -14.41 -35.34 7.67
CA ILE A 89 -14.19 -33.91 7.90
C ILE A 89 -13.40 -33.74 9.20
N THR A 90 -12.82 -32.56 9.41
CA THR A 90 -12.35 -32.15 10.73
C THR A 90 -13.48 -31.42 11.44
N LEU A 91 -13.89 -31.89 12.61
CA LEU A 91 -14.94 -31.27 13.44
C LEU A 91 -14.33 -30.89 14.78
N ASN A 92 -14.26 -29.57 15.05
CA ASN A 92 -13.64 -29.01 16.26
C ASN A 92 -12.21 -29.57 16.51
N GLY A 93 -11.43 -29.73 15.43
CA GLY A 93 -10.06 -30.24 15.49
C GLY A 93 -9.92 -31.77 15.50
N GLU A 94 -11.03 -32.53 15.51
CA GLU A 94 -11.03 -33.99 15.50
C GLU A 94 -11.58 -34.53 14.18
N ALA A 95 -11.06 -35.69 13.72
CA ALA A 95 -11.57 -36.35 12.52
C ALA A 95 -12.96 -36.94 12.78
N ALA A 96 -13.94 -36.56 11.99
CA ALA A 96 -15.32 -37.00 12.11
C ALA A 96 -15.84 -37.54 10.78
N LYS A 97 -16.54 -38.70 10.84
CA LYS A 97 -17.25 -39.24 9.68
C LYS A 97 -18.67 -38.71 9.65
N ILE A 98 -19.02 -38.19 8.51
CA ILE A 98 -20.36 -37.69 8.20
C ILE A 98 -20.88 -38.32 6.91
N ARG A 99 -22.18 -38.26 6.68
CA ARG A 99 -22.75 -38.58 5.38
C ARG A 99 -22.45 -37.48 4.38
N ILE A 100 -22.10 -37.83 3.14
CA ILE A 100 -21.88 -36.82 2.08
C ILE A 100 -23.13 -35.99 1.89
N ASN A 101 -22.93 -34.69 1.59
CA ASN A 101 -23.98 -33.68 1.45
C ASN A 101 -24.86 -33.52 2.71
N SER A 102 -24.32 -33.83 3.88
CA SER A 102 -24.97 -33.43 5.13
C SER A 102 -24.80 -31.93 5.33
N THR A 103 -25.86 -31.27 5.71
CA THR A 103 -25.82 -29.86 6.10
C THR A 103 -25.19 -29.68 7.48
N ILE A 104 -24.68 -28.49 7.77
CA ILE A 104 -24.09 -28.18 9.08
C ILE A 104 -25.12 -28.41 10.20
N GLU A 105 -26.35 -27.93 10.02
CA GLU A 105 -27.46 -28.13 10.97
C GLU A 105 -27.71 -29.60 11.27
N ARG A 106 -27.70 -30.44 10.23
CA ARG A 106 -27.85 -31.89 10.37
C ARG A 106 -26.69 -32.52 11.11
N ILE A 107 -25.45 -32.10 10.86
CA ILE A 107 -24.26 -32.57 11.56
C ILE A 107 -24.35 -32.23 13.04
N MET A 108 -24.77 -30.98 13.38
CA MET A 108 -24.99 -30.57 14.76
C MET A 108 -25.97 -31.49 15.48
N SER A 109 -27.09 -31.79 14.81
CA SER A 109 -28.12 -32.71 15.36
C SER A 109 -27.64 -34.18 15.50
N GLU A 110 -27.00 -34.73 14.43
CA GLU A 110 -26.53 -36.13 14.43
C GLU A 110 -25.36 -36.37 15.41
N LYS A 111 -24.56 -35.34 15.71
CA LYS A 111 -23.43 -35.40 16.65
C LYS A 111 -23.78 -34.89 18.04
N GLU A 112 -25.05 -34.57 18.26
CA GLU A 112 -25.56 -34.07 19.56
C GLU A 112 -24.72 -32.88 20.09
N LEU A 113 -24.34 -31.98 19.18
CA LEU A 113 -23.53 -30.80 19.54
C LEU A 113 -24.42 -29.79 20.24
N GLU A 114 -24.37 -29.77 21.56
CA GLU A 114 -25.05 -28.78 22.36
C GLU A 114 -24.22 -27.49 22.38
N THR A 115 -24.81 -26.40 21.85
CA THR A 115 -24.25 -25.04 21.93
C THR A 115 -25.08 -24.20 22.87
N ARG A 116 -24.45 -23.30 23.59
CA ARG A 116 -25.13 -22.34 24.46
C ARG A 116 -25.26 -21.03 23.70
N PRO A 117 -26.47 -20.49 23.58
CA PRO A 117 -26.62 -19.19 22.94
C PRO A 117 -25.93 -18.10 23.77
N GLY A 118 -25.33 -17.12 23.11
CA GLY A 118 -24.83 -15.91 23.73
C GLY A 118 -25.91 -15.08 24.39
N ASN A 119 -25.57 -14.00 25.04
CA ASN A 119 -26.53 -13.10 25.70
C ASN A 119 -26.71 -11.84 24.87
N LEU A 120 -27.87 -11.21 25.01
CA LEU A 120 -28.06 -9.82 24.64
C LEU A 120 -27.54 -8.94 25.78
N LEU A 121 -26.61 -8.06 25.49
CA LEU A 121 -25.99 -7.15 26.44
C LEU A 121 -26.46 -5.71 26.23
N ALA A 122 -26.53 -4.96 27.31
CA ALA A 122 -26.55 -3.50 27.24
C ALA A 122 -25.13 -2.99 26.90
N VAL A 123 -25.03 -1.72 26.52
CA VAL A 123 -23.76 -1.09 26.16
C VAL A 123 -22.73 -1.04 27.29
N ASP A 124 -23.16 -1.19 28.56
CA ASP A 124 -22.31 -1.28 29.75
C ASP A 124 -21.92 -2.73 30.12
N ASP A 125 -22.12 -3.68 29.21
CA ASP A 125 -21.84 -5.10 29.35
C ASP A 125 -22.80 -5.85 30.31
N SER A 126 -23.81 -5.20 30.87
CA SER A 126 -24.85 -5.85 31.68
C SER A 126 -25.75 -6.73 30.79
N VAL A 127 -26.18 -7.89 31.33
CA VAL A 127 -27.01 -8.83 30.59
C VAL A 127 -28.46 -8.36 30.58
N LEU A 128 -28.99 -8.03 29.40
CA LEU A 128 -30.39 -7.69 29.18
C LEU A 128 -31.27 -8.93 29.03
N GLU A 129 -30.76 -9.93 28.29
CA GLU A 129 -31.48 -11.15 28.02
C GLU A 129 -30.51 -12.33 27.91
N LYS A 130 -30.70 -13.34 28.78
CA LYS A 130 -29.92 -14.58 28.68
C LYS A 130 -30.34 -15.38 27.46
N GLY A 131 -29.38 -15.77 26.62
CA GLY A 131 -29.64 -16.48 25.38
C GLY A 131 -30.17 -15.62 24.26
N GLY A 132 -30.18 -14.29 24.42
CA GLY A 132 -30.62 -13.33 23.38
C GLY A 132 -29.53 -12.94 22.36
N GLY A 133 -28.35 -13.55 22.45
CA GLY A 133 -27.25 -13.39 21.50
C GLY A 133 -27.36 -14.33 20.31
N THR A 134 -26.23 -14.65 19.66
CA THR A 134 -26.24 -15.63 18.58
C THR A 134 -26.43 -17.04 19.11
N ALA A 135 -27.13 -17.90 18.36
CA ALA A 135 -27.42 -19.27 18.81
C ALA A 135 -26.16 -20.15 18.90
N CYS A 136 -25.22 -19.97 17.98
CA CYS A 136 -23.91 -20.65 17.94
C CYS A 136 -22.95 -19.86 17.04
N THR A 137 -21.66 -20.16 17.16
CA THR A 137 -20.64 -19.73 16.19
C THR A 137 -20.26 -20.90 15.31
N VAL A 138 -20.22 -20.70 14.01
CA VAL A 138 -19.82 -21.72 13.05
C VAL A 138 -18.79 -21.16 12.08
N LYS A 139 -17.67 -21.90 11.91
CA LYS A 139 -16.65 -21.59 10.90
C LYS A 139 -16.43 -22.82 10.03
N LEU A 140 -16.43 -22.60 8.72
CA LEU A 140 -16.09 -23.61 7.72
C LEU A 140 -14.83 -23.16 6.98
N ASP A 141 -13.76 -23.97 7.05
CA ASP A 141 -12.43 -23.64 6.50
C ASP A 141 -11.94 -22.25 6.96
N GLY A 142 -12.13 -21.94 8.24
CA GLY A 142 -11.76 -20.68 8.87
C GLY A 142 -12.68 -19.49 8.58
N LYS A 143 -13.70 -19.63 7.73
CA LYS A 143 -14.67 -18.58 7.39
C LYS A 143 -15.95 -18.74 8.17
N ALA A 144 -16.47 -17.62 8.73
CA ALA A 144 -17.75 -17.64 9.44
C ALA A 144 -18.90 -18.01 8.50
N VAL A 145 -19.83 -18.81 9.02
CA VAL A 145 -21.09 -19.20 8.37
C VAL A 145 -22.24 -18.62 9.18
N ASP A 146 -23.11 -17.87 8.52
CA ASP A 146 -24.28 -17.25 9.15
C ASP A 146 -25.27 -18.33 9.63
N ALA A 147 -25.92 -18.08 10.77
CA ALA A 147 -26.83 -19.04 11.41
C ALA A 147 -28.03 -19.44 10.55
N ASP A 148 -28.53 -18.54 9.71
CA ASP A 148 -29.64 -18.77 8.78
C ASP A 148 -29.26 -19.70 7.59
N ARG A 149 -27.97 -19.88 7.34
CA ARG A 149 -27.44 -20.70 6.26
C ARG A 149 -26.99 -22.11 6.67
N LEU A 150 -27.05 -22.45 7.96
CA LEU A 150 -26.60 -23.75 8.46
C LEU A 150 -27.34 -24.95 7.84
N GLY A 151 -28.61 -24.75 7.46
CA GLY A 151 -29.44 -25.74 6.76
C GLY A 151 -29.18 -25.82 5.24
N GLU A 152 -28.41 -24.90 4.67
CA GLU A 152 -28.16 -24.81 3.22
C GLU A 152 -26.74 -25.28 2.84
N VAL A 153 -25.77 -25.14 3.76
CA VAL A 153 -24.36 -25.46 3.51
C VAL A 153 -24.14 -26.96 3.66
N GLU A 154 -23.90 -27.64 2.55
CA GLU A 154 -23.61 -29.08 2.48
C GLU A 154 -22.10 -29.33 2.47
N LEU A 155 -21.66 -30.37 3.20
CA LEU A 155 -20.26 -30.80 3.28
C LEU A 155 -20.04 -32.04 2.41
N VAL A 156 -18.90 -32.07 1.69
CA VAL A 156 -18.57 -33.13 0.73
C VAL A 156 -17.35 -33.96 1.16
N GLY A 157 -16.61 -33.53 2.19
CA GLY A 157 -15.47 -34.20 2.79
C GLY A 157 -14.16 -33.44 2.62
N GLY A 158 -13.36 -33.40 3.68
CA GLY A 158 -12.08 -32.70 3.75
C GLY A 158 -12.15 -31.29 4.35
N GLU A 159 -13.36 -30.81 4.64
CA GLU A 159 -13.57 -29.49 5.24
C GLU A 159 -13.22 -29.47 6.73
N ASP A 160 -12.80 -28.30 7.24
CA ASP A 160 -12.62 -28.02 8.67
C ASP A 160 -13.84 -27.24 9.18
N LEU A 161 -14.66 -27.92 10.00
CA LEU A 161 -15.86 -27.37 10.61
C LEU A 161 -15.64 -27.14 12.11
N VAL A 162 -15.68 -25.88 12.51
CA VAL A 162 -15.61 -25.48 13.93
C VAL A 162 -16.96 -24.94 14.38
N ILE A 163 -17.53 -25.55 15.41
CA ILE A 163 -18.81 -25.18 16.02
C ILE A 163 -18.59 -24.89 17.49
N GLY A 164 -18.97 -23.72 17.93
CA GLY A 164 -18.85 -23.26 19.31
C GLY A 164 -20.12 -22.61 19.85
N ASP A 165 -20.09 -22.21 21.11
CA ASP A 165 -21.15 -21.45 21.76
C ASP A 165 -21.43 -20.14 21.00
N GLY A 166 -22.61 -19.61 21.15
CA GLY A 166 -23.00 -18.33 20.60
C GLY A 166 -22.27 -17.16 21.23
N GLU A 167 -22.11 -16.09 20.46
CA GLU A 167 -21.51 -14.84 20.92
C GLU A 167 -22.56 -13.92 21.53
N ASN A 168 -22.13 -13.17 22.55
CA ASN A 168 -22.94 -12.07 23.06
C ASN A 168 -23.11 -11.01 21.97
N VAL A 169 -24.28 -10.41 21.90
CA VAL A 169 -24.56 -9.27 21.04
C VAL A 169 -25.01 -8.09 21.90
N TYR A 170 -24.61 -6.88 21.50
CA TYR A 170 -25.09 -5.68 22.16
C TYR A 170 -26.45 -5.28 21.61
N GLU A 171 -27.27 -4.62 22.45
CA GLU A 171 -28.45 -3.93 21.98
C GLU A 171 -28.12 -2.93 20.86
N GLU A 172 -29.12 -2.59 20.05
CA GLU A 172 -28.93 -1.46 19.11
C GLU A 172 -28.50 -0.21 19.89
N HIS A 173 -27.46 0.46 19.41
CA HIS A 173 -26.87 1.61 20.07
C HIS A 173 -26.43 2.68 19.06
N GLU A 174 -26.30 3.89 19.56
CA GLU A 174 -25.66 5.01 18.87
C GLU A 174 -24.22 5.09 19.33
N VAL A 175 -23.32 5.41 18.40
CA VAL A 175 -21.88 5.53 18.66
C VAL A 175 -21.48 6.98 18.44
N GLU A 176 -20.98 7.63 19.49
CA GLU A 176 -20.27 8.90 19.40
C GLU A 176 -18.77 8.59 19.42
N ALA A 177 -18.13 8.85 18.27
CA ALA A 177 -16.72 8.53 18.06
C ALA A 177 -15.87 9.81 18.06
N THR A 178 -14.76 9.78 18.79
CA THR A 178 -13.77 10.85 18.82
C THR A 178 -12.46 10.36 18.22
N SER A 179 -11.88 11.12 17.28
CA SER A 179 -10.55 10.86 16.72
C SER A 179 -9.48 11.18 17.76
N ILE A 180 -8.47 10.32 17.83
CA ILE A 180 -7.25 10.57 18.61
C ILE A 180 -6.16 10.85 17.58
N GLU A 181 -5.76 12.11 17.48
CA GLU A 181 -4.77 12.53 16.50
C GLU A 181 -3.37 12.00 16.88
N PRO A 182 -2.59 11.53 15.88
CA PRO A 182 -1.21 11.13 16.13
C PRO A 182 -0.35 12.33 16.50
N THR A 183 0.62 12.12 17.37
CA THR A 183 1.68 13.10 17.69
C THR A 183 2.92 12.81 16.83
N LEU A 184 3.84 13.78 16.78
CA LEU A 184 5.11 13.68 16.08
C LEU A 184 6.24 13.45 17.07
N THR A 185 7.20 12.60 16.68
CA THR A 185 8.50 12.45 17.33
C THR A 185 9.58 12.58 16.29
N ILE A 186 10.64 13.33 16.59
CA ILE A 186 11.85 13.42 15.77
C ILE A 186 12.98 12.80 16.55
N ASP A 187 13.59 11.73 16.02
CA ASP A 187 14.62 10.96 16.68
C ASP A 187 15.95 10.96 15.90
N GLY A 188 17.05 10.80 16.63
CA GLY A 188 18.39 10.73 16.07
C GLY A 188 19.01 12.09 15.76
N SER A 189 20.08 12.06 14.98
CA SER A 189 20.82 13.27 14.55
C SER A 189 21.56 12.99 13.24
N GLY A 190 21.60 13.99 12.35
CA GLY A 190 22.27 13.87 11.07
C GLY A 190 21.66 14.77 10.00
N PRO A 191 22.33 14.87 8.84
CA PRO A 191 21.87 15.72 7.75
C PRO A 191 20.70 15.17 6.95
N LEU A 192 20.42 13.86 7.01
CA LEU A 192 19.31 13.21 6.32
C LEU A 192 18.15 13.01 7.30
N ARG A 193 16.97 13.51 6.96
CA ARG A 193 15.74 13.40 7.75
C ARG A 193 14.60 12.89 6.87
N PHE A 194 13.92 11.85 7.29
CA PHE A 194 12.83 11.22 6.55
C PHE A 194 11.77 10.65 7.47
N VAL A 195 10.58 10.41 6.93
CA VAL A 195 9.48 9.81 7.67
C VAL A 195 9.72 8.31 7.81
N GLN A 196 9.99 7.86 9.04
CA GLN A 196 10.13 6.45 9.40
C GLN A 196 8.78 5.77 9.61
N THR A 197 7.88 6.46 10.33
CA THR A 197 6.55 5.96 10.66
C THR A 197 5.51 7.02 10.37
N TRP A 198 4.48 6.66 9.62
CA TRP A 198 3.35 7.54 9.36
C TRP A 198 2.34 7.48 10.50
N GLY A 199 1.84 8.64 10.92
CA GLY A 199 0.79 8.75 11.92
C GLY A 199 -0.53 8.13 11.44
N VAL A 200 -1.18 7.32 12.29
CA VAL A 200 -2.51 6.79 12.02
C VAL A 200 -3.43 7.14 13.17
N PRO A 201 -4.55 7.84 12.91
CA PRO A 201 -5.47 8.24 13.97
C PRO A 201 -6.04 7.04 14.74
N GLY A 202 -6.05 7.16 16.04
CA GLY A 202 -6.79 6.31 16.95
C GLY A 202 -8.27 6.70 17.01
N ARG A 203 -9.03 5.98 17.84
CA ARG A 203 -10.45 6.25 18.01
C ARG A 203 -10.91 5.84 19.41
N SER A 204 -11.62 6.71 20.08
CA SER A 204 -12.40 6.38 21.28
C SER A 204 -13.89 6.47 20.98
N GLU A 205 -14.70 5.72 21.74
CA GLU A 205 -16.14 5.67 21.52
C GLU A 205 -16.91 5.75 22.83
N VAL A 206 -18.04 6.47 22.75
CA VAL A 206 -19.09 6.45 23.76
C VAL A 206 -20.35 5.88 23.11
N TRP A 207 -20.91 4.81 23.72
CA TRP A 207 -22.09 4.13 23.21
C TRP A 207 -23.32 4.51 24.02
N THR A 208 -24.45 4.77 23.32
CA THR A 208 -25.74 5.01 23.95
C THR A 208 -26.74 3.95 23.51
N GLY A 209 -27.17 3.09 24.42
CA GLY A 209 -28.14 2.03 24.14
C GLY A 209 -29.51 2.57 23.77
N LYS A 210 -30.07 2.14 22.65
CA LYS A 210 -31.40 2.59 22.20
C LYS A 210 -32.55 2.03 23.01
N LYS A 211 -32.41 0.83 23.56
CA LYS A 211 -33.42 0.17 24.37
C LYS A 211 -33.34 0.58 25.81
N THR A 212 -32.12 0.68 26.35
CA THR A 212 -31.90 0.97 27.79
C THR A 212 -31.72 2.45 28.08
N GLY A 213 -31.23 3.25 27.13
CA GLY A 213 -30.78 4.63 27.36
C GLY A 213 -29.48 4.73 28.16
N ILE A 214 -28.79 3.60 28.42
CA ILE A 214 -27.51 3.60 29.14
C ILE A 214 -26.46 4.22 28.23
N VAL A 215 -25.59 5.03 28.83
CA VAL A 215 -24.42 5.61 28.18
C VAL A 215 -23.18 4.94 28.76
N ALA A 216 -22.35 4.35 27.89
CA ALA A 216 -21.11 3.68 28.29
C ALA A 216 -19.92 4.24 27.52
N ASP A 217 -18.89 4.66 28.25
CA ASP A 217 -17.59 5.00 27.68
C ASP A 217 -16.83 3.70 27.40
N LYS A 218 -16.62 3.42 26.12
CA LYS A 218 -15.86 2.23 25.66
C LYS A 218 -14.35 2.49 25.61
N GLY A 219 -13.93 3.73 25.87
CA GLY A 219 -12.53 4.13 25.83
C GLY A 219 -11.93 4.05 24.42
N VAL A 220 -10.65 3.73 24.35
CA VAL A 220 -9.92 3.58 23.08
C VAL A 220 -10.28 2.24 22.44
N VAL A 221 -11.00 2.29 21.31
CA VAL A 221 -11.38 1.11 20.51
C VAL A 221 -10.43 0.85 19.36
N LYS A 222 -9.62 1.84 19.03
CA LYS A 222 -8.53 1.74 18.05
C LYS A 222 -7.35 2.58 18.56
N ASP A 223 -6.20 1.94 18.73
CA ASP A 223 -4.99 2.63 19.15
C ASP A 223 -4.50 3.62 18.09
N VAL A 224 -3.94 4.75 18.56
CA VAL A 224 -3.24 5.71 17.72
C VAL A 224 -1.83 5.19 17.41
N VAL A 225 -1.35 5.42 16.19
CA VAL A 225 0.05 5.24 15.82
C VAL A 225 0.64 6.63 15.62
N ASN A 226 1.64 6.99 16.42
CA ASN A 226 2.31 8.28 16.31
C ASN A 226 3.24 8.31 15.08
N ALA A 227 3.43 9.50 14.54
CA ALA A 227 4.39 9.73 13.46
C ALA A 227 5.82 9.82 14.02
N GLU A 228 6.76 9.31 13.24
CA GLU A 228 8.18 9.37 13.58
C GLU A 228 8.99 9.83 12.38
N VAL A 229 9.84 10.83 12.60
CA VAL A 229 10.86 11.29 11.66
C VAL A 229 12.23 10.89 12.20
N THR A 230 12.99 10.18 11.39
CA THR A 230 14.37 9.79 11.73
C THR A 230 15.35 10.79 11.14
N CYS A 231 16.32 11.21 11.98
CA CYS A 231 17.47 12.01 11.58
C CYS A 231 18.72 11.11 11.62
N THR A 232 19.47 11.03 10.52
CA THR A 232 20.65 10.14 10.44
C THR A 232 21.74 10.67 9.52
N THR A 233 22.90 10.04 9.60
CA THR A 233 24.03 10.23 8.69
C THR A 233 24.19 9.00 7.81
N VAL A 234 24.41 9.19 6.52
CA VAL A 234 24.69 8.07 5.59
C VAL A 234 26.03 7.46 5.89
N THR A 235 26.08 6.16 6.06
CA THR A 235 27.31 5.39 6.34
C THR A 235 27.49 4.32 5.27
N PRO A 236 28.23 4.61 4.17
CA PRO A 236 28.43 3.67 3.09
C PRO A 236 29.09 2.36 3.53
N ASP A 237 28.43 1.23 3.26
CA ASP A 237 28.89 -0.13 3.64
C ASP A 237 29.69 -0.84 2.54
N VAL A 238 29.96 -0.17 1.43
CA VAL A 238 30.64 -0.77 0.27
C VAL A 238 32.16 -0.85 0.53
N LYS A 239 32.66 -2.05 0.79
CA LYS A 239 34.05 -2.29 1.12
C LYS A 239 35.01 -1.74 0.07
N GLY A 240 35.98 -0.92 0.55
CA GLY A 240 37.08 -0.41 -0.26
C GLY A 240 36.72 0.76 -1.18
N LYS A 241 35.54 1.29 -1.07
CA LYS A 241 35.10 2.49 -1.77
C LYS A 241 34.72 3.59 -0.79
N LYS A 242 34.87 4.82 -1.21
CA LYS A 242 34.48 6.01 -0.47
C LYS A 242 33.54 6.83 -1.35
N TYR A 243 32.51 7.35 -0.75
CA TYR A 243 31.48 8.14 -1.45
C TYR A 243 31.29 9.49 -0.79
N VAL A 244 30.98 10.49 -1.61
CA VAL A 244 30.64 11.84 -1.17
C VAL A 244 29.60 12.42 -2.12
N ALA A 245 28.60 13.12 -1.57
CA ALA A 245 27.66 13.90 -2.36
C ALA A 245 28.05 15.37 -2.35
N LEU A 246 28.35 15.93 -3.51
CA LEU A 246 28.41 17.38 -3.69
C LEU A 246 26.98 17.88 -3.92
N THR A 247 26.60 18.93 -3.23
CA THR A 247 25.27 19.53 -3.37
C THR A 247 25.35 21.02 -3.59
N PHE A 248 24.51 21.54 -4.48
CA PHE A 248 24.50 22.95 -4.89
C PHE A 248 23.16 23.59 -4.54
N ASP A 249 23.17 24.63 -3.75
CA ASP A 249 22.00 25.34 -3.27
C ASP A 249 21.75 26.66 -4.02
N GLU A 250 20.53 27.15 -3.95
CA GLU A 250 20.11 28.47 -4.42
C GLU A 250 20.20 28.68 -5.94
N GLY A 251 20.43 27.62 -6.71
CA GLY A 251 20.41 27.67 -8.18
C GLY A 251 18.98 27.78 -8.76
N PRO A 252 18.87 27.85 -10.09
CA PRO A 252 19.96 28.01 -11.04
C PRO A 252 20.50 29.44 -11.10
N SER A 253 21.80 29.55 -11.42
CA SER A 253 22.49 30.80 -11.69
C SER A 253 22.91 30.94 -13.15
N SER A 254 23.55 32.05 -13.49
CA SER A 254 24.21 32.22 -14.79
C SER A 254 25.41 31.26 -14.99
N ARG A 255 25.86 30.58 -13.96
CA ARG A 255 27.01 29.65 -13.95
C ARG A 255 26.62 28.18 -13.83
N THR A 256 25.36 27.85 -13.72
CA THR A 256 24.89 26.45 -13.62
C THR A 256 25.45 25.58 -14.77
N SER A 257 25.48 26.13 -16.01
CA SER A 257 26.05 25.40 -17.15
C SER A 257 27.55 25.10 -16.98
N ASP A 258 28.30 26.03 -16.42
CA ASP A 258 29.75 25.85 -16.19
C ASP A 258 29.98 24.74 -15.14
N ILE A 259 29.13 24.69 -14.09
CA ILE A 259 29.15 23.60 -13.07
C ILE A 259 28.86 22.25 -13.73
N LEU A 260 27.83 22.16 -14.58
CA LEU A 260 27.46 20.93 -15.28
C LEU A 260 28.56 20.44 -16.24
N ASP A 261 29.21 21.35 -16.94
CA ASP A 261 30.32 21.04 -17.85
C ASP A 261 31.53 20.47 -17.07
N ILE A 262 31.86 21.05 -15.90
CA ILE A 262 32.92 20.54 -15.02
C ILE A 262 32.57 19.16 -14.48
N LEU A 263 31.36 18.95 -13.94
CA LEU A 263 30.91 17.66 -13.44
C LEU A 263 31.03 16.58 -14.50
N LYS A 264 30.54 16.88 -15.71
CA LYS A 264 30.61 15.99 -16.87
C LYS A 264 32.07 15.68 -17.30
N GLU A 265 32.93 16.70 -17.38
CA GLU A 265 34.34 16.50 -17.74
C GLU A 265 35.07 15.59 -16.73
N LYS A 266 34.74 15.75 -15.45
CA LYS A 266 35.34 14.99 -14.36
C LYS A 266 34.68 13.64 -14.08
N GLY A 267 33.58 13.32 -14.75
CA GLY A 267 32.80 12.10 -14.53
C GLY A 267 32.25 12.05 -13.09
N ALA A 268 31.75 13.17 -12.60
CA ALA A 268 31.16 13.32 -11.28
C ALA A 268 29.67 13.66 -11.41
N GLU A 269 28.87 13.23 -10.44
CA GLU A 269 27.46 13.56 -10.32
C GLU A 269 27.22 14.34 -9.02
N ALA A 270 26.15 15.12 -8.98
CA ALA A 270 25.81 16.00 -7.87
C ALA A 270 24.29 16.13 -7.69
N THR A 271 23.85 16.71 -6.57
CA THR A 271 22.46 17.05 -6.31
C THR A 271 22.29 18.56 -6.25
N PHE A 272 21.27 19.08 -6.95
CA PHE A 272 20.99 20.51 -7.01
C PHE A 272 19.70 20.83 -6.29
N PHE A 273 19.73 21.72 -5.31
CA PHE A 273 18.56 22.28 -4.64
C PHE A 273 18.23 23.63 -5.23
N VAL A 274 17.26 23.66 -6.13
CA VAL A 274 16.93 24.89 -6.88
C VAL A 274 15.87 25.75 -6.19
N SER A 275 15.98 27.07 -6.31
CA SER A 275 14.97 28.02 -5.83
C SER A 275 13.85 28.16 -6.86
N GLY A 276 12.60 27.92 -6.45
CA GLY A 276 11.44 27.85 -7.34
C GLY A 276 11.18 29.14 -8.14
N ASP A 277 11.44 30.31 -7.56
CA ASP A 277 11.29 31.62 -8.19
C ASP A 277 12.28 31.85 -9.34
N LYS A 278 13.43 31.17 -9.33
CA LYS A 278 14.45 31.26 -10.40
C LYS A 278 14.17 30.29 -11.56
N VAL A 279 13.47 29.18 -11.28
CA VAL A 279 13.24 28.11 -12.26
C VAL A 279 12.57 28.61 -13.55
N ALA A 280 11.56 29.47 -13.43
CA ALA A 280 10.83 29.95 -14.62
C ALA A 280 11.71 30.70 -15.61
N SER A 281 12.69 31.47 -15.12
CA SER A 281 13.62 32.24 -15.95
C SER A 281 14.79 31.41 -16.48
N ALA A 282 15.09 30.29 -15.84
CA ALA A 282 16.21 29.42 -16.16
C ALA A 282 15.79 27.93 -16.37
N SER A 283 14.58 27.70 -16.90
CA SER A 283 14.02 26.36 -17.10
C SER A 283 14.91 25.45 -17.94
N ALA A 284 15.65 25.99 -18.91
CA ALA A 284 16.62 25.22 -19.69
C ALA A 284 17.78 24.68 -18.86
N ALA A 285 18.25 25.45 -17.86
CA ALA A 285 19.30 25.01 -16.94
C ALA A 285 18.78 23.89 -16.02
N VAL A 286 17.58 24.03 -15.45
CA VAL A 286 16.93 23.02 -14.62
C VAL A 286 16.73 21.71 -15.39
N LYS A 287 16.28 21.79 -16.63
CA LYS A 287 16.16 20.63 -17.51
C LYS A 287 17.51 20.00 -17.80
N ALA A 288 18.55 20.79 -18.05
CA ALA A 288 19.91 20.29 -18.28
C ALA A 288 20.51 19.57 -17.07
N ILE A 289 20.20 20.01 -15.84
CA ILE A 289 20.59 19.30 -14.61
C ILE A 289 20.03 17.88 -14.64
N ALA A 290 18.70 17.73 -14.85
CA ALA A 290 18.04 16.42 -14.89
C ALA A 290 18.57 15.52 -16.04
N GLU A 291 18.77 16.08 -17.24
CA GLU A 291 19.22 15.33 -18.43
C GLU A 291 20.70 14.90 -18.36
N SER A 292 21.50 15.49 -17.48
CA SER A 292 22.93 15.19 -17.32
C SER A 292 23.26 14.15 -16.25
N GLY A 293 22.26 13.48 -15.67
CA GLY A 293 22.45 12.46 -14.65
C GLY A 293 22.58 13.03 -13.23
N ASN A 294 22.42 14.34 -13.06
CA ASN A 294 22.39 14.95 -11.73
C ASN A 294 20.99 14.88 -11.10
N GLU A 295 20.92 14.93 -9.79
CA GLU A 295 19.68 14.88 -9.03
C GLU A 295 19.16 16.30 -8.73
N LEU A 296 17.84 16.42 -8.67
CA LEU A 296 17.14 17.68 -8.33
C LEU A 296 16.37 17.56 -7.04
N GLY A 297 16.48 18.57 -6.21
CA GLY A 297 15.63 18.90 -5.08
C GLY A 297 15.27 20.40 -5.14
N THR A 298 14.71 20.92 -4.06
CA THR A 298 14.37 22.34 -3.97
C THR A 298 14.86 23.00 -2.69
N ASN A 299 15.24 24.28 -2.78
CA ASN A 299 15.42 25.21 -1.65
C ASN A 299 14.15 25.99 -1.31
N ALA A 300 12.95 25.40 -1.46
CA ALA A 300 11.67 26.07 -1.43
C ALA A 300 11.45 27.01 -2.65
N TYR A 301 10.34 27.78 -2.65
CA TYR A 301 10.06 28.68 -3.75
C TYR A 301 10.97 29.92 -3.73
N SER A 302 11.21 30.47 -2.55
CA SER A 302 12.09 31.63 -2.35
C SER A 302 12.91 31.47 -1.06
N ASP A 303 13.96 32.29 -0.94
CA ASP A 303 14.88 32.28 0.20
C ASP A 303 14.23 32.92 1.44
N VAL A 304 13.43 32.13 2.16
CA VAL A 304 12.71 32.51 3.39
C VAL A 304 12.91 31.47 4.48
N ASN A 305 12.89 31.91 5.74
CA ASN A 305 12.92 30.96 6.87
C ASN A 305 11.57 30.24 6.96
N LEU A 306 11.56 28.94 6.61
CA LEU A 306 10.36 28.11 6.60
C LEU A 306 9.74 27.94 7.99
N GLY A 307 10.56 27.97 9.06
CA GLY A 307 10.11 27.84 10.44
C GLY A 307 9.25 28.99 10.93
N SER A 308 9.28 30.13 10.24
CA SER A 308 8.48 31.33 10.59
C SER A 308 7.13 31.40 9.86
N LEU A 309 6.85 30.47 8.95
CA LEU A 309 5.67 30.51 8.09
C LEU A 309 4.45 29.83 8.74
N SER A 310 3.26 30.27 8.32
CA SER A 310 2.05 29.52 8.59
C SER A 310 2.06 28.19 7.80
N ALA A 311 1.28 27.19 8.25
CA ALA A 311 1.12 25.92 7.54
C ALA A 311 0.73 26.12 6.05
N ALA A 312 -0.15 27.07 5.76
CA ALA A 312 -0.58 27.37 4.38
C ALA A 312 0.55 27.97 3.54
N ASP A 313 1.32 28.90 4.10
CA ASP A 313 2.44 29.54 3.41
C ASP A 313 3.59 28.56 3.21
N LEU A 314 3.89 27.70 4.22
CA LEU A 314 4.88 26.63 4.10
C LEU A 314 4.52 25.69 2.94
N ARG A 315 3.28 25.18 2.93
CA ARG A 315 2.81 24.29 1.87
C ARG A 315 2.82 24.95 0.48
N SER A 316 2.56 26.26 0.42
CA SER A 316 2.70 27.04 -0.83
C SER A 316 4.15 27.14 -1.28
N GLN A 317 5.08 27.49 -0.38
CA GLN A 317 6.52 27.54 -0.66
C GLN A 317 7.06 26.24 -1.24
N LEU A 318 6.69 25.10 -0.65
CA LEU A 318 7.11 23.79 -1.11
C LEU A 318 6.39 23.38 -2.41
N GLY A 319 5.06 23.42 -2.43
CA GLY A 319 4.27 22.95 -3.56
C GLY A 319 4.45 23.80 -4.83
N ASP A 320 4.66 25.10 -4.70
CA ASP A 320 4.89 25.98 -5.87
C ASP A 320 6.30 25.78 -6.42
N SER A 321 7.30 25.48 -5.57
CA SER A 321 8.63 25.11 -6.00
C SER A 321 8.63 23.78 -6.77
N PHE A 322 7.99 22.75 -6.24
CA PHE A 322 7.87 21.44 -6.92
C PHE A 322 7.22 21.59 -8.31
N LYS A 323 6.10 22.34 -8.37
CA LYS A 323 5.43 22.61 -9.65
C LYS A 323 6.29 23.42 -10.62
N ALA A 324 7.16 24.32 -10.12
CA ALA A 324 8.06 25.06 -10.99
C ALA A 324 9.08 24.14 -11.66
N VAL A 325 9.68 23.21 -10.91
CA VAL A 325 10.62 22.20 -11.42
C VAL A 325 9.93 21.25 -12.42
N GLU A 326 8.74 20.77 -12.10
CA GLU A 326 7.95 19.92 -13.00
C GLU A 326 7.63 20.61 -14.32
N ARG A 327 7.19 21.89 -14.27
CA ARG A 327 6.90 22.69 -15.46
C ARG A 327 8.13 22.99 -16.32
N ALA A 328 9.33 23.00 -15.72
CA ALA A 328 10.58 23.08 -16.45
C ALA A 328 10.93 21.78 -17.23
N GLY A 329 10.15 20.72 -17.04
CA GLY A 329 10.34 19.43 -17.70
C GLY A 329 11.43 18.56 -17.06
N ALA A 330 11.75 18.80 -15.79
CA ALA A 330 12.77 18.06 -15.05
C ALA A 330 12.18 16.90 -14.18
N GLY A 331 10.88 16.60 -14.32
CA GLY A 331 10.19 15.57 -13.54
C GLY A 331 9.63 16.07 -12.22
N GLU A 332 8.98 15.17 -11.48
CA GLU A 332 8.48 15.44 -10.15
C GLU A 332 9.64 15.41 -9.13
N VAL A 333 9.61 16.34 -8.18
CA VAL A 333 10.57 16.39 -7.07
C VAL A 333 9.81 16.56 -5.76
N SER A 334 10.36 15.97 -4.70
CA SER A 334 9.84 16.08 -3.33
C SER A 334 10.96 16.16 -2.29
N LEU A 335 12.21 16.16 -2.75
CA LEU A 335 13.41 16.33 -1.95
C LEU A 335 13.62 17.80 -1.63
N VAL A 336 13.82 18.13 -0.35
CA VAL A 336 13.92 19.50 0.15
C VAL A 336 15.20 19.72 0.92
N ARG A 337 15.87 20.84 0.64
CA ARG A 337 16.81 21.47 1.56
C ARG A 337 16.23 22.83 1.96
N PRO A 338 15.84 23.02 3.22
CA PRO A 338 15.24 24.29 3.63
C PRO A 338 16.30 25.40 3.62
N PRO A 339 15.93 26.61 3.21
CA PRO A 339 16.78 27.77 3.41
C PRO A 339 17.23 27.87 4.87
N PHE A 340 18.45 28.31 5.10
CA PHE A 340 19.10 28.39 6.43
C PHE A 340 19.25 27.04 7.17
N GLY A 341 18.92 25.91 6.55
CA GLY A 341 19.00 24.57 7.14
C GLY A 341 17.93 24.25 8.19
N GLU A 342 16.94 25.14 8.38
CA GLU A 342 15.93 25.04 9.43
C GLU A 342 14.62 24.43 8.92
N PHE A 343 14.24 23.28 9.49
CA PHE A 343 12.94 22.64 9.30
C PHE A 343 12.46 22.11 10.65
N SER A 344 11.53 22.83 11.24
CA SER A 344 11.08 22.60 12.63
C SER A 344 10.15 21.38 12.73
N GLU A 345 9.87 20.94 13.96
CA GLU A 345 8.85 19.93 14.25
C GLU A 345 7.48 20.33 13.69
N GLN A 346 7.13 21.64 13.83
CA GLN A 346 5.89 22.17 13.26
C GLN A 346 5.88 22.09 11.74
N ASN A 347 7.02 22.34 11.07
CA ASN A 347 7.09 22.20 9.60
C ASN A 347 6.86 20.76 9.17
N TRP A 348 7.38 19.78 9.91
CA TRP A 348 7.11 18.37 9.66
C TRP A 348 5.63 18.05 9.84
N ALA A 349 5.02 18.47 10.95
CA ALA A 349 3.60 18.25 11.21
C ALA A 349 2.70 18.86 10.10
N ASP A 350 3.09 20.03 9.58
CA ASP A 350 2.31 20.76 8.59
C ASP A 350 2.50 20.28 7.14
N ALA A 351 3.62 19.61 6.80
CA ALA A 351 4.01 19.37 5.41
C ALA A 351 4.73 18.04 5.14
N MET A 352 4.80 17.09 6.08
CA MET A 352 5.48 15.81 5.84
C MET A 352 4.89 15.00 4.69
N ASP A 353 3.64 15.23 4.32
CA ASP A 353 2.97 14.62 3.17
C ASP A 353 3.42 15.18 1.82
N LEU A 354 4.24 16.23 1.81
CA LEU A 354 4.75 16.86 0.61
C LEU A 354 6.22 16.56 0.35
N VAL A 355 6.97 16.11 1.37
CA VAL A 355 8.43 15.95 1.28
C VAL A 355 8.85 14.49 1.41
N SER A 356 9.69 14.02 0.49
CA SER A 356 10.27 12.67 0.56
C SER A 356 11.36 12.60 1.63
N ALA A 357 12.17 13.64 1.70
CA ALA A 357 13.18 13.85 2.73
C ALA A 357 13.53 15.34 2.85
N VAL A 358 14.05 15.70 4.02
CA VAL A 358 14.70 16.99 4.28
C VAL A 358 16.17 16.72 4.50
N VAL A 359 17.02 17.37 3.68
CA VAL A 359 18.46 17.14 3.69
C VAL A 359 19.21 18.43 4.02
N SER A 360 20.00 18.41 5.06
CA SER A 360 21.00 19.44 5.35
C SER A 360 22.39 18.96 4.87
N TRP A 361 23.48 19.40 5.52
CA TRP A 361 24.85 19.04 5.18
C TRP A 361 25.65 18.74 6.45
N ASN A 362 26.74 18.04 6.30
CA ASN A 362 27.72 17.85 7.36
C ASN A 362 29.10 18.40 7.00
N VAL A 363 29.29 18.92 5.77
CA VAL A 363 30.46 19.67 5.35
C VAL A 363 29.99 20.96 4.69
N ASP A 364 30.29 22.12 5.31
CA ASP A 364 30.08 23.44 4.75
C ASP A 364 31.32 23.89 4.03
N SER A 365 31.24 24.20 2.73
CA SER A 365 32.38 24.67 1.94
C SER A 365 32.84 26.07 2.32
N GLY A 366 31.93 26.88 2.88
CA GLY A 366 32.13 28.29 3.15
C GLY A 366 32.27 29.15 1.89
N ASP A 367 31.85 28.67 0.71
CA ASP A 367 31.97 29.40 -0.56
C ASP A 367 31.13 30.68 -0.58
N TRP A 368 30.02 30.69 0.15
CA TRP A 368 29.13 31.84 0.33
C TRP A 368 29.82 33.05 1.07
N LEU A 369 30.94 32.80 1.77
CA LEU A 369 31.75 33.82 2.42
C LEU A 369 32.80 34.46 1.48
N LEU A 370 32.95 33.91 0.27
CA LEU A 370 33.94 34.36 -0.74
C LEU A 370 35.41 34.37 -0.27
N PRO A 371 35.89 33.25 0.38
CA PRO A 371 37.25 33.22 0.92
C PRO A 371 38.33 33.01 -0.16
N GLY A 372 37.98 32.75 -1.39
CA GLY A 372 38.82 32.36 -2.51
C GLY A 372 38.73 30.88 -2.86
N ALA A 373 38.82 30.55 -4.15
CA ALA A 373 38.62 29.19 -4.66
C ALA A 373 39.48 28.11 -4.00
N SER A 374 40.79 28.41 -3.77
CA SER A 374 41.69 27.48 -3.09
C SER A 374 41.29 27.23 -1.64
N ALA A 375 40.81 28.27 -0.92
CA ALA A 375 40.36 28.10 0.46
C ALA A 375 39.10 27.25 0.55
N VAL A 376 38.14 27.44 -0.38
CA VAL A 376 36.96 26.58 -0.51
C VAL A 376 37.37 25.12 -0.74
N ALA A 377 38.29 24.86 -1.69
CA ALA A 377 38.76 23.52 -1.98
C ALA A 377 39.48 22.90 -0.78
N ASP A 378 40.33 23.66 -0.06
CA ASP A 378 41.01 23.18 1.14
C ASP A 378 40.04 22.84 2.27
N THR A 379 39.00 23.66 2.47
CA THR A 379 37.93 23.42 3.45
C THR A 379 37.19 22.13 3.16
N VAL A 380 36.69 21.95 1.92
CA VAL A 380 35.98 20.76 1.54
C VAL A 380 36.81 19.51 1.68
N VAL A 381 38.00 19.46 1.03
CA VAL A 381 38.84 18.27 1.03
C VAL A 381 39.35 17.93 2.44
N GLY A 382 39.64 18.94 3.27
CA GLY A 382 40.09 18.72 4.65
C GLY A 382 38.97 18.25 5.61
N SER A 383 37.72 18.41 5.25
CA SER A 383 36.55 18.09 6.12
C SER A 383 35.78 16.85 5.70
N VAL A 384 35.92 16.41 4.43
CA VAL A 384 35.17 15.29 3.88
C VAL A 384 35.58 13.96 4.53
N SER A 385 34.58 13.17 4.87
CA SER A 385 34.68 11.75 5.24
C SER A 385 33.75 10.91 4.37
N ASN A 386 33.88 9.57 4.44
CA ASN A 386 32.98 8.68 3.70
C ASN A 386 31.51 8.89 4.12
N GLY A 387 30.63 9.16 3.18
CA GLY A 387 29.23 9.49 3.42
C GLY A 387 28.94 10.98 3.63
N SER A 388 29.93 11.86 3.43
CA SER A 388 29.71 13.30 3.58
C SER A 388 28.78 13.87 2.53
N ILE A 389 27.95 14.84 2.96
CA ILE A 389 27.10 15.69 2.13
C ILE A 389 27.67 17.11 2.23
N VAL A 390 28.15 17.63 1.10
CA VAL A 390 28.88 18.90 1.02
C VAL A 390 27.94 19.99 0.51
N LEU A 391 27.83 21.09 1.25
CA LEU A 391 27.16 22.31 0.80
C LEU A 391 28.09 23.13 -0.08
N LEU A 392 27.64 23.46 -1.29
CA LEU A 392 28.15 24.46 -2.21
C LEU A 392 26.99 25.35 -2.67
N THR A 393 27.26 26.52 -3.24
CA THR A 393 26.22 27.43 -3.72
C THR A 393 26.28 27.62 -5.24
N ASP A 394 25.10 27.67 -5.88
CA ASP A 394 24.92 27.99 -7.31
C ASP A 394 24.13 29.30 -7.48
N ASN A 395 24.39 30.32 -6.69
CA ASN A 395 23.78 31.62 -6.85
C ASN A 395 24.71 32.59 -7.61
N ASP A 396 24.14 33.65 -8.24
CA ASP A 396 24.90 34.60 -9.06
C ASP A 396 25.98 35.36 -8.28
N ALA A 397 25.86 35.49 -6.96
CA ALA A 397 26.82 36.25 -6.15
C ALA A 397 28.11 35.44 -5.87
N THR A 398 28.03 34.13 -5.72
CA THR A 398 29.13 33.26 -5.25
C THR A 398 29.57 32.25 -6.29
N SER A 399 28.73 31.85 -7.23
CA SER A 399 28.96 30.77 -8.18
C SER A 399 30.23 30.90 -9.02
N ALA A 400 30.70 32.12 -9.28
CA ALA A 400 31.97 32.32 -9.99
C ALA A 400 33.17 31.72 -9.24
N GLN A 401 33.19 31.87 -7.92
CA GLN A 401 34.22 31.25 -7.07
C GLN A 401 34.02 29.76 -6.93
N THR A 402 32.78 29.32 -6.79
CA THR A 402 32.39 27.91 -6.71
C THR A 402 32.87 27.16 -7.97
N VAL A 403 32.60 27.71 -9.17
CA VAL A 403 33.05 27.18 -10.47
C VAL A 403 34.59 27.07 -10.52
N GLU A 404 35.34 28.06 -9.99
CA GLU A 404 36.81 28.02 -9.93
C GLU A 404 37.33 27.00 -8.93
N ALA A 405 36.64 26.76 -7.80
CA ALA A 405 36.99 25.80 -6.80
C ALA A 405 36.69 24.34 -7.20
N LEU A 406 35.60 24.13 -7.95
CA LEU A 406 35.02 22.81 -8.21
C LEU A 406 35.99 21.82 -8.85
N PRO A 407 36.80 22.16 -9.89
CA PRO A 407 37.78 21.23 -10.46
C PRO A 407 38.81 20.77 -9.42
N GLN A 408 39.25 21.68 -8.53
CA GLN A 408 40.23 21.38 -7.49
C GLN A 408 39.67 20.43 -6.42
N ILE A 409 38.36 20.65 -6.06
CA ILE A 409 37.63 19.78 -5.13
C ILE A 409 37.55 18.38 -5.70
N ILE A 410 37.05 18.25 -6.93
CA ILE A 410 36.79 16.95 -7.58
C ILE A 410 38.11 16.19 -7.77
N ASP A 411 39.14 16.82 -8.37
CA ASP A 411 40.41 16.15 -8.65
C ASP A 411 41.07 15.62 -7.38
N ARG A 412 41.02 16.39 -6.28
CA ARG A 412 41.64 16.01 -4.99
C ARG A 412 40.83 14.89 -4.32
N LEU A 413 39.49 14.97 -4.29
CA LEU A 413 38.66 13.91 -3.72
C LEU A 413 38.79 12.60 -4.49
N GLN A 414 38.81 12.64 -5.83
CA GLN A 414 39.05 11.47 -6.67
C GLN A 414 40.45 10.88 -6.44
N ALA A 415 41.48 11.72 -6.27
CA ALA A 415 42.84 11.27 -5.94
C ALA A 415 42.92 10.58 -4.57
N GLU A 416 42.05 10.92 -3.63
CA GLU A 416 41.89 10.27 -2.33
C GLU A 416 40.97 9.03 -2.38
N GLY A 417 40.43 8.69 -3.56
CA GLY A 417 39.62 7.49 -3.80
C GLY A 417 38.14 7.68 -3.51
N TYR A 418 37.62 8.91 -3.48
CA TYR A 418 36.18 9.16 -3.40
C TYR A 418 35.51 9.07 -4.77
N GLU A 419 34.37 8.44 -4.80
CA GLU A 419 33.38 8.53 -5.89
C GLU A 419 32.39 9.65 -5.54
N LEU A 420 32.16 10.58 -6.48
CA LEU A 420 31.24 11.70 -6.32
C LEU A 420 29.91 11.32 -6.94
N VAL A 421 28.88 11.22 -6.12
CA VAL A 421 27.56 10.66 -6.48
C VAL A 421 26.42 11.58 -6.07
N THR A 422 25.23 11.32 -6.57
CA THR A 422 23.99 11.97 -6.12
C THR A 422 23.64 11.57 -4.68
N LEU A 423 22.70 12.27 -4.03
CA LEU A 423 22.21 11.87 -2.70
C LEU A 423 21.51 10.52 -2.74
N SER A 424 20.70 10.25 -3.77
CA SER A 424 20.04 8.96 -3.94
C SER A 424 21.07 7.82 -4.05
N ASP A 425 22.11 8.02 -4.87
CA ASP A 425 23.17 7.02 -5.00
C ASP A 425 24.00 6.86 -3.73
N LEU A 426 24.26 7.97 -3.00
CA LEU A 426 24.91 7.91 -1.72
C LEU A 426 24.11 7.06 -0.72
N ILE A 427 22.80 7.29 -0.60
CA ILE A 427 21.91 6.52 0.27
C ILE A 427 21.89 5.05 -0.15
N ALA A 428 21.91 4.75 -1.45
CA ALA A 428 21.93 3.38 -1.96
C ALA A 428 23.20 2.59 -1.57
N THR A 429 24.26 3.27 -1.11
CA THR A 429 25.49 2.62 -0.59
C THR A 429 25.38 2.20 0.88
N ASP A 430 24.35 2.61 1.59
CA ASP A 430 24.10 2.33 3.00
C ASP A 430 23.07 1.20 3.11
N ASP A 431 23.48 0.06 3.67
CA ASP A 431 22.63 -1.15 3.75
C ASP A 431 21.42 -0.96 4.65
N ASP A 432 21.49 -0.06 5.63
CA ASP A 432 20.39 0.23 6.56
C ASP A 432 19.37 1.23 5.96
N LEU A 433 19.79 2.08 5.01
CA LEU A 433 18.96 3.16 4.48
C LEU A 433 18.39 2.89 3.09
N LYS A 434 19.07 2.13 2.24
CA LYS A 434 18.71 1.92 0.81
C LYS A 434 17.30 1.44 0.55
N ASP A 435 16.73 0.65 1.48
CA ASP A 435 15.38 0.10 1.38
C ASP A 435 14.34 0.93 2.16
N LEU A 436 14.79 1.87 2.99
CA LEU A 436 13.93 2.71 3.82
C LEU A 436 13.65 4.08 3.19
N VAL A 437 14.64 4.66 2.50
CA VAL A 437 14.58 6.03 2.00
C VAL A 437 14.43 6.06 0.49
N ASP A 438 13.35 6.68 0.01
CA ASP A 438 13.12 6.96 -1.39
C ASP A 438 12.97 8.47 -1.58
N LEU A 439 13.98 9.09 -2.16
CA LEU A 439 13.98 10.54 -2.37
C LEU A 439 13.09 11.00 -3.52
N SER A 440 12.65 10.07 -4.38
CA SER A 440 11.90 10.39 -5.61
C SER A 440 10.42 10.69 -5.38
N ALA A 441 9.83 10.17 -4.31
CA ALA A 441 8.39 10.32 -4.06
C ALA A 441 8.02 10.18 -2.59
N VAL A 442 6.97 10.89 -2.21
CA VAL A 442 6.31 10.72 -0.89
C VAL A 442 5.38 9.53 -0.94
N LYS A 443 5.47 8.64 0.04
CA LYS A 443 4.65 7.41 0.14
C LYS A 443 3.77 7.42 1.39
N MET A 444 2.88 8.41 1.49
CA MET A 444 1.92 8.46 2.60
C MET A 444 0.82 7.40 2.42
N PRO A 445 0.61 6.48 3.38
CA PRO A 445 -0.46 5.49 3.33
C PRO A 445 -1.85 6.13 3.38
N GLU A 446 -2.85 5.52 2.73
CA GLU A 446 -4.25 6.02 2.68
C GLU A 446 -4.88 6.27 4.06
N LYS A 447 -4.49 5.49 5.08
CA LYS A 447 -5.04 5.60 6.45
C LYS A 447 -4.23 6.54 7.35
N ALA A 448 -3.15 7.09 6.85
CA ALA A 448 -2.32 8.02 7.60
C ALA A 448 -2.95 9.42 7.63
N SER A 449 -2.61 10.17 8.66
CA SER A 449 -2.92 11.60 8.78
C SER A 449 -1.67 12.36 9.20
N LEU A 450 -1.69 13.66 8.98
CA LEU A 450 -0.67 14.54 9.53
C LEU A 450 -0.76 14.52 11.06
N PRO A 451 0.38 14.50 11.76
CA PRO A 451 0.39 14.55 13.23
C PRO A 451 0.14 15.98 13.74
N VAL A 452 -0.12 16.05 15.03
CA VAL A 452 -0.08 17.32 15.76
C VAL A 452 1.20 17.39 16.58
N VAL A 453 1.77 18.58 16.71
CA VAL A 453 2.87 18.81 17.66
C VAL A 453 2.27 18.82 19.06
N SER A 454 2.81 18.00 19.95
CA SER A 454 2.38 17.99 21.34
C SER A 454 2.77 19.34 21.97
N GLU A 455 1.80 20.07 22.53
CA GLU A 455 2.13 21.22 23.38
C GLU A 455 3.06 20.71 24.49
N ALA A 456 4.27 21.27 24.53
CA ALA A 456 5.18 21.00 25.64
C ALA A 456 4.41 21.36 26.93
N THR A 457 4.10 20.35 27.75
CA THR A 457 3.61 20.59 29.11
C THR A 457 4.74 21.35 29.79
N GLU A 458 4.59 22.68 29.92
CA GLU A 458 5.41 23.45 30.85
C GLU A 458 5.20 22.82 32.23
N THR A 459 6.12 21.96 32.62
CA THR A 459 6.23 21.52 34.01
C THR A 459 6.77 22.71 34.78
N GLU A 460 5.87 23.39 35.57
CA GLU A 460 6.22 24.34 36.61
C GLU A 460 7.17 23.71 37.65
#